data_032715e5e33faa292071616be349fe02
#
_entry.id   032715e5e33faa292071616be349fe02
#
_cell.length_a   1.000
_cell.length_b   1.000
_cell.length_c   1.000
_cell.angle_alpha   90.00
_cell.angle_beta   90.00
_cell.angle_gamma   90.00
#
_symmetry.space_group_name_H-M   'P 1'
#
loop_
_entity.id
_entity.type
_entity.pdbx_description
1 polymer ?
#
loop_
_entity_poly.entity_id
_entity_poly.type
_entity_poly.pdbx_seq_one_letter_code
_entity_poly.pdbx_strand_id
1 'polypeptide(L)'
;PAGTTYHDLLNEEDYQLVDSTLRHKMDVPLHRMYLKPGHLSMLLGQIDQIMKLKKAGYSESQMDSIHSQVMDAILEKRAKEEGYRINGLETISEQLEMILPGDLKENATALAEYCRKEKEKDKEYTQFQTLTDALVEVYRSQSMKRLIQYEIQMDAFYLNASPYLQEIAIHQRKVLLKARNMNWITKLTGLIKDKPTFIAVGVRHLPGENGLITLLQKEGYKVEPVEMKR
;
A
#
# COMPACT_ATOMS: atom_id res chain seq x y z
N PRO A 1 16.67 6.57 -17.23
CA PRO A 1 17.22 7.24 -18.40
C PRO A 1 16.63 6.63 -19.67
N ALA A 2 16.42 7.44 -20.71
CA ALA A 2 15.98 6.93 -21.99
C ALA A 2 17.01 5.89 -22.50
N GLY A 3 16.55 4.68 -22.84
CA GLY A 3 17.40 3.63 -23.36
C GLY A 3 17.82 2.53 -22.37
N THR A 4 17.53 2.65 -21.08
CA THR A 4 17.79 1.57 -20.10
C THR A 4 16.77 0.45 -20.27
N THR A 5 17.23 -0.79 -20.41
CA THR A 5 16.40 -1.99 -20.53
C THR A 5 16.49 -2.85 -19.27
N TYR A 6 15.63 -3.85 -19.14
CA TYR A 6 15.72 -4.81 -18.03
C TYR A 6 16.99 -5.68 -18.08
N HIS A 7 17.58 -5.89 -19.27
CA HIS A 7 18.89 -6.56 -19.39
C HIS A 7 20.05 -5.75 -18.79
N ASP A 8 19.91 -4.40 -18.73
CA ASP A 8 20.91 -3.55 -18.09
C ASP A 8 20.77 -3.53 -16.56
N LEU A 9 19.60 -3.91 -16.05
CA LEU A 9 19.25 -3.82 -14.65
C LEU A 9 19.32 -5.16 -13.90
N LEU A 10 19.11 -6.28 -14.59
CA LEU A 10 19.05 -7.63 -14.04
C LEU A 10 20.18 -8.48 -14.63
N ASN A 11 20.68 -9.43 -13.83
CA ASN A 11 21.47 -10.53 -14.37
C ASN A 11 20.58 -11.49 -15.15
N GLU A 12 21.18 -12.43 -15.89
CA GLU A 12 20.43 -13.34 -16.77
C GLU A 12 19.42 -14.21 -15.99
N GLU A 13 19.80 -14.73 -14.82
CA GLU A 13 18.93 -15.56 -13.98
C GLU A 13 17.69 -14.80 -13.53
N ASP A 14 17.88 -13.60 -12.98
CA ASP A 14 16.80 -12.73 -12.53
C ASP A 14 15.92 -12.25 -13.69
N TYR A 15 16.53 -11.96 -14.84
CA TYR A 15 15.79 -11.61 -16.05
C TYR A 15 14.85 -12.74 -16.48
N GLN A 16 15.35 -13.97 -16.58
CA GLN A 16 14.54 -15.14 -16.94
C GLN A 16 13.44 -15.44 -15.91
N LEU A 17 13.73 -15.24 -14.62
CA LEU A 17 12.75 -15.39 -13.56
C LEU A 17 11.59 -14.41 -13.72
N VAL A 18 11.89 -13.13 -13.92
CA VAL A 18 10.87 -12.08 -14.10
C VAL A 18 10.11 -12.30 -15.40
N ASP A 19 10.81 -12.62 -16.53
CA ASP A 19 10.17 -12.89 -17.82
C ASP A 19 9.20 -14.08 -17.74
N SER A 20 9.61 -15.17 -17.10
CA SER A 20 8.75 -16.34 -16.91
C SER A 20 7.52 -16.03 -16.05
N THR A 21 7.68 -15.22 -15.00
CA THR A 21 6.57 -14.79 -14.15
C THR A 21 5.56 -13.94 -14.93
N LEU A 22 6.04 -12.98 -15.73
CA LEU A 22 5.18 -12.15 -16.57
C LEU A 22 4.43 -12.95 -17.63
N ARG A 23 5.10 -13.86 -18.32
CA ARG A 23 4.46 -14.75 -19.29
C ARG A 23 3.37 -15.59 -18.64
N HIS A 24 3.65 -16.13 -17.45
CA HIS A 24 2.65 -16.94 -16.72
C HIS A 24 1.43 -16.12 -16.29
N LYS A 25 1.62 -14.89 -15.81
CA LYS A 25 0.54 -14.06 -15.25
C LYS A 25 -0.21 -13.21 -16.28
N MET A 26 0.48 -12.77 -17.33
CA MET A 26 -0.01 -11.74 -18.25
C MET A 26 0.12 -12.13 -19.73
N ASP A 27 0.78 -13.23 -20.04
CA ASP A 27 1.15 -13.64 -21.42
C ASP A 27 1.98 -12.57 -22.17
N VAL A 28 2.81 -11.81 -21.43
CA VAL A 28 3.63 -10.73 -21.97
C VAL A 28 5.10 -10.97 -21.62
N PRO A 29 6.01 -10.96 -22.61
CA PRO A 29 7.43 -11.09 -22.34
C PRO A 29 8.02 -9.79 -21.79
N LEU A 30 9.05 -9.91 -20.92
CA LEU A 30 9.66 -8.77 -20.20
C LEU A 30 10.24 -7.71 -21.17
N HIS A 31 10.80 -8.10 -22.33
CA HIS A 31 11.34 -7.14 -23.31
C HIS A 31 10.28 -6.21 -23.92
N ARG A 32 8.99 -6.54 -23.79
CA ARG A 32 7.86 -5.69 -24.22
C ARG A 32 7.33 -4.79 -23.08
N MET A 33 7.90 -4.92 -21.88
CA MET A 33 7.50 -4.07 -20.74
C MET A 33 8.22 -2.72 -20.76
N TYR A 34 7.44 -1.64 -20.85
CA TYR A 34 7.93 -0.27 -20.79
C TYR A 34 7.77 0.36 -19.39
N LEU A 35 7.19 -0.38 -18.44
CA LEU A 35 7.06 0.09 -17.05
C LEU A 35 8.42 0.05 -16.35
N LYS A 36 8.65 1.01 -15.47
CA LYS A 36 9.79 0.95 -14.55
C LYS A 36 9.63 -0.25 -13.60
N PRO A 37 10.73 -0.85 -13.09
CA PRO A 37 10.65 -2.05 -12.26
C PRO A 37 9.70 -1.93 -11.06
N GLY A 38 9.74 -0.82 -10.33
CA GLY A 38 8.85 -0.60 -9.19
C GLY A 38 7.37 -0.55 -9.59
N HIS A 39 7.02 0.08 -10.72
CA HIS A 39 5.65 0.07 -11.24
C HIS A 39 5.22 -1.33 -11.68
N LEU A 40 6.15 -2.11 -12.23
CA LEU A 40 5.89 -3.50 -12.61
C LEU A 40 5.61 -4.37 -11.38
N SER A 41 6.36 -4.18 -10.28
CA SER A 41 6.09 -4.86 -9.00
C SER A 41 4.68 -4.53 -8.47
N MET A 42 4.25 -3.27 -8.54
CA MET A 42 2.90 -2.87 -8.15
C MET A 42 1.83 -3.53 -9.02
N LEU A 43 2.05 -3.58 -10.34
CA LEU A 43 1.14 -4.23 -11.29
C LEU A 43 1.00 -5.72 -10.98
N LEU A 44 2.11 -6.43 -10.75
CA LEU A 44 2.09 -7.85 -10.38
C LEU A 44 1.32 -8.08 -9.08
N GLY A 45 1.52 -7.25 -8.07
CA GLY A 45 0.76 -7.30 -6.82
C GLY A 45 -0.76 -7.12 -7.03
N GLN A 46 -1.17 -6.22 -7.93
CA GLN A 46 -2.59 -6.04 -8.29
C GLN A 46 -3.15 -7.28 -9.00
N ILE A 47 -2.38 -7.86 -9.95
CA ILE A 47 -2.77 -9.08 -10.65
C ILE A 47 -2.95 -10.22 -9.66
N ASP A 48 -2.07 -10.36 -8.66
CA ASP A 48 -2.19 -11.40 -7.64
C ASP A 48 -3.47 -11.25 -6.82
N GLN A 49 -3.87 -10.04 -6.48
CA GLN A 49 -5.15 -9.80 -5.82
C GLN A 49 -6.34 -10.19 -6.73
N ILE A 50 -6.30 -9.81 -8.00
CA ILE A 50 -7.33 -10.20 -8.98
C ILE A 50 -7.40 -11.72 -9.12
N MET A 51 -6.27 -12.41 -9.22
CA MET A 51 -6.22 -13.87 -9.31
C MET A 51 -6.76 -14.55 -8.04
N LYS A 52 -6.47 -13.99 -6.85
CA LYS A 52 -7.07 -14.46 -5.58
C LYS A 52 -8.60 -14.32 -5.60
N LEU A 53 -9.13 -13.19 -6.05
CA LEU A 53 -10.58 -12.97 -6.14
C LEU A 53 -11.23 -13.94 -7.14
N LYS A 54 -10.63 -14.13 -8.33
CA LYS A 54 -11.10 -15.12 -9.32
C LYS A 54 -11.12 -16.53 -8.73
N LYS A 55 -10.06 -16.94 -8.03
CA LYS A 55 -9.98 -18.24 -7.36
C LYS A 55 -11.02 -18.39 -6.25
N ALA A 56 -11.39 -17.31 -5.60
CA ALA A 56 -12.47 -17.27 -4.59
C ALA A 56 -13.88 -17.25 -5.21
N GLY A 57 -14.00 -17.32 -6.54
CA GLY A 57 -15.28 -17.42 -7.26
C GLY A 57 -15.93 -16.07 -7.63
N TYR A 58 -15.23 -14.95 -7.48
CA TYR A 58 -15.75 -13.66 -7.91
C TYR A 58 -15.79 -13.55 -9.44
N SER A 59 -16.92 -13.13 -9.99
CA SER A 59 -17.10 -12.84 -11.42
C SER A 59 -16.39 -11.54 -11.83
N GLU A 60 -16.14 -11.34 -13.11
CA GLU A 60 -15.56 -10.09 -13.63
C GLU A 60 -16.41 -8.87 -13.27
N SER A 61 -17.73 -8.95 -13.39
CA SER A 61 -18.64 -7.86 -13.01
C SER A 61 -18.59 -7.53 -11.51
N GLN A 62 -18.37 -8.52 -10.65
CA GLN A 62 -18.17 -8.28 -9.22
C GLN A 62 -16.81 -7.63 -8.95
N MET A 63 -15.76 -8.02 -9.67
CA MET A 63 -14.44 -7.39 -9.56
C MET A 63 -14.46 -5.95 -10.06
N ASP A 64 -15.13 -5.67 -11.18
CA ASP A 64 -15.33 -4.30 -11.69
C ASP A 64 -16.13 -3.45 -10.68
N SER A 65 -17.14 -4.03 -10.05
CA SER A 65 -17.88 -3.38 -8.97
C SER A 65 -16.99 -3.06 -7.77
N ILE A 66 -16.09 -3.97 -7.37
CA ILE A 66 -15.13 -3.73 -6.28
C ILE A 66 -14.19 -2.58 -6.65
N HIS A 67 -13.66 -2.55 -7.89
CA HIS A 67 -12.78 -1.48 -8.35
C HIS A 67 -13.48 -0.13 -8.47
N SER A 68 -14.74 -0.11 -8.91
CA SER A 68 -15.54 1.12 -9.01
C SER A 68 -16.02 1.67 -7.67
N GLN A 69 -15.95 0.85 -6.60
CA GLN A 69 -16.37 1.20 -5.23
C GLN A 69 -15.19 1.49 -4.31
N VAL A 70 -14.07 1.96 -4.85
CA VAL A 70 -12.96 2.46 -4.02
C VAL A 70 -13.48 3.61 -3.16
N MET A 71 -13.34 3.49 -1.86
CA MET A 71 -13.90 4.45 -0.89
C MET A 71 -13.51 5.89 -1.18
N ASP A 72 -12.26 6.14 -1.55
CA ASP A 72 -11.76 7.48 -1.86
C ASP A 72 -12.51 8.10 -3.04
N ALA A 73 -12.76 7.31 -4.10
CA ALA A 73 -13.52 7.77 -5.28
C ALA A 73 -14.99 8.06 -4.94
N ILE A 74 -15.62 7.24 -4.07
CA ILE A 74 -16.99 7.45 -3.59
C ILE A 74 -17.07 8.74 -2.78
N LEU A 75 -16.15 8.93 -1.84
CA LEU A 75 -16.10 10.13 -1.00
C LEU A 75 -15.85 11.39 -1.81
N GLU A 76 -14.91 11.32 -2.77
CA GLU A 76 -14.64 12.43 -3.68
C GLU A 76 -15.85 12.80 -4.54
N LYS A 77 -16.52 11.80 -5.14
CA LYS A 77 -17.73 12.00 -5.92
C LYS A 77 -18.81 12.67 -5.08
N ARG A 78 -19.10 12.15 -3.89
CA ARG A 78 -20.11 12.71 -2.98
C ARG A 78 -19.77 14.15 -2.58
N ALA A 79 -18.51 14.41 -2.23
CA ALA A 79 -18.08 15.76 -1.89
C ALA A 79 -18.26 16.76 -3.04
N LYS A 80 -18.02 16.34 -4.29
CA LYS A 80 -18.28 17.15 -5.49
C LYS A 80 -19.77 17.41 -5.68
N GLU A 81 -20.62 16.38 -5.56
CA GLU A 81 -22.06 16.49 -5.70
C GLU A 81 -22.69 17.40 -4.65
N GLU A 82 -22.16 17.39 -3.42
CA GLU A 82 -22.62 18.23 -2.31
C GLU A 82 -21.95 19.62 -2.28
N GLY A 83 -21.07 19.94 -3.25
CA GLY A 83 -20.41 21.25 -3.37
C GLY A 83 -19.31 21.51 -2.34
N TYR A 84 -18.76 20.48 -1.68
CA TYR A 84 -17.65 20.63 -0.77
C TYR A 84 -16.33 20.90 -1.47
N ARG A 85 -15.50 21.73 -0.86
CA ARG A 85 -14.13 21.93 -1.30
C ARG A 85 -13.28 20.70 -0.95
N ILE A 86 -12.60 20.13 -1.93
CA ILE A 86 -11.71 18.96 -1.76
C ILE A 86 -10.26 19.45 -1.76
N ASN A 87 -9.47 18.95 -0.80
CA ASN A 87 -8.05 19.20 -0.71
C ASN A 87 -7.31 17.87 -0.57
N GLY A 88 -6.26 17.66 -1.37
CA GLY A 88 -5.32 16.55 -1.16
C GLY A 88 -4.35 16.84 -0.01
N LEU A 89 -4.05 15.83 0.78
CA LEU A 89 -3.00 15.92 1.80
C LEU A 89 -1.59 15.88 1.17
N GLU A 90 -1.48 15.31 -0.02
CA GLU A 90 -0.26 15.23 -0.82
C GLU A 90 -0.62 15.23 -2.31
N THR A 91 0.37 15.49 -3.15
CA THR A 91 0.24 15.37 -4.60
C THR A 91 0.52 13.94 -5.06
N ILE A 92 0.08 13.59 -6.27
CA ILE A 92 0.39 12.30 -6.89
C ILE A 92 1.91 12.10 -7.03
N SER A 93 2.66 13.15 -7.37
CA SER A 93 4.12 13.08 -7.49
C SER A 93 4.78 12.75 -6.16
N GLU A 94 4.43 13.47 -5.08
CA GLU A 94 4.91 13.19 -3.73
C GLU A 94 4.61 11.75 -3.32
N GLN A 95 3.41 11.25 -3.62
CA GLN A 95 3.01 9.89 -3.29
C GLN A 95 3.83 8.85 -4.05
N LEU A 96 4.01 9.02 -5.37
CA LEU A 96 4.78 8.10 -6.20
C LEU A 96 6.26 8.03 -5.79
N GLU A 97 6.87 9.16 -5.46
CA GLU A 97 8.25 9.22 -4.96
C GLU A 97 8.42 8.45 -3.64
N MET A 98 7.41 8.49 -2.76
CA MET A 98 7.44 7.76 -1.49
C MET A 98 7.15 6.26 -1.65
N ILE A 99 6.28 5.88 -2.58
CA ILE A 99 5.90 4.47 -2.79
C ILE A 99 7.02 3.70 -3.51
N LEU A 100 7.77 4.35 -4.40
CA LEU A 100 8.80 3.74 -5.24
C LEU A 100 10.19 4.36 -4.95
N PRO A 101 10.72 4.14 -3.74
CA PRO A 101 12.05 4.64 -3.39
C PRO A 101 13.13 3.88 -4.15
N GLY A 102 14.34 4.46 -4.15
CA GLY A 102 15.50 3.85 -4.75
C GLY A 102 15.63 4.07 -6.25
N ASP A 103 16.73 3.60 -6.78
CA ASP A 103 17.01 3.71 -8.20
C ASP A 103 16.38 2.55 -9.01
N LEU A 104 16.56 2.59 -10.34
CA LEU A 104 16.00 1.56 -11.22
C LEU A 104 16.58 0.17 -10.95
N LYS A 105 17.85 0.08 -10.56
CA LYS A 105 18.53 -1.19 -10.31
C LYS A 105 18.06 -1.82 -9.01
N GLU A 106 17.96 -1.02 -7.94
CA GLU A 106 17.40 -1.45 -6.64
C GLU A 106 15.97 -1.97 -6.81
N ASN A 107 15.13 -1.22 -7.54
CA ASN A 107 13.76 -1.64 -7.82
C ASN A 107 13.68 -2.89 -8.71
N ALA A 108 14.63 -3.09 -9.65
CA ALA A 108 14.69 -4.30 -10.46
C ALA A 108 15.10 -5.52 -9.62
N THR A 109 16.06 -5.36 -8.71
CA THR A 109 16.45 -6.41 -7.76
C THR A 109 15.28 -6.79 -6.85
N ALA A 110 14.56 -5.81 -6.32
CA ALA A 110 13.37 -6.05 -5.49
C ALA A 110 12.25 -6.78 -6.27
N LEU A 111 12.07 -6.45 -7.56
CA LEU A 111 11.14 -7.14 -8.45
C LEU A 111 11.52 -8.61 -8.64
N ALA A 112 12.80 -8.90 -8.89
CA ALA A 112 13.28 -10.27 -9.04
C ALA A 112 13.11 -11.08 -7.75
N GLU A 113 13.41 -10.46 -6.58
CA GLU A 113 13.21 -11.10 -5.28
C GLU A 113 11.71 -11.40 -5.00
N TYR A 114 10.83 -10.47 -5.33
CA TYR A 114 9.38 -10.72 -5.27
C TYR A 114 8.97 -11.94 -6.10
N CYS A 115 9.43 -12.02 -7.36
CA CYS A 115 9.15 -13.16 -8.26
C CYS A 115 9.71 -14.47 -7.71
N ARG A 116 10.92 -14.43 -7.11
CA ARG A 116 11.56 -15.61 -6.50
C ARG A 116 10.76 -16.13 -5.31
N LYS A 117 10.42 -15.26 -4.37
CA LYS A 117 9.63 -15.61 -3.18
C LYS A 117 8.26 -16.18 -3.53
N GLU A 118 7.62 -15.60 -4.53
CA GLU A 118 6.33 -16.08 -5.02
C GLU A 118 6.45 -17.48 -5.66
N LYS A 119 7.47 -17.71 -6.48
CA LYS A 119 7.72 -18.99 -7.14
C LYS A 119 8.05 -20.10 -6.15
N GLU A 120 8.90 -19.82 -5.19
CA GLU A 120 9.33 -20.77 -4.16
C GLU A 120 8.20 -21.08 -3.16
N LYS A 121 7.24 -20.18 -2.99
CA LYS A 121 6.16 -20.26 -1.99
C LYS A 121 6.70 -20.65 -0.62
N ASP A 122 7.82 -20.03 -0.26
CA ASP A 122 8.47 -20.33 1.00
C ASP A 122 7.54 -20.05 2.20
N LYS A 123 7.91 -20.61 3.36
CA LYS A 123 7.10 -20.49 4.58
C LYS A 123 6.96 -19.02 5.01
N GLU A 124 8.01 -18.23 4.84
CA GLU A 124 8.03 -16.82 5.21
C GLU A 124 7.07 -16.00 4.33
N TYR A 125 7.12 -16.20 3.01
CA TYR A 125 6.21 -15.55 2.07
C TYR A 125 4.75 -15.90 2.38
N THR A 126 4.47 -17.18 2.62
CA THR A 126 3.12 -17.67 2.96
C THR A 126 2.62 -17.04 4.25
N GLN A 127 3.47 -16.94 5.28
CA GLN A 127 3.14 -16.30 6.54
C GLN A 127 2.88 -14.81 6.37
N PHE A 128 3.72 -14.11 5.60
CA PHE A 128 3.53 -12.71 5.26
C PHE A 128 2.20 -12.45 4.57
N GLN A 129 1.85 -13.27 3.57
CA GLN A 129 0.56 -13.15 2.88
C GLN A 129 -0.62 -13.37 3.83
N THR A 130 -0.54 -14.38 4.70
CA THR A 130 -1.58 -14.67 5.70
C THR A 130 -1.79 -13.48 6.65
N LEU A 131 -0.70 -12.89 7.14
CA LEU A 131 -0.77 -11.71 7.99
C LEU A 131 -1.34 -10.49 7.23
N THR A 132 -0.94 -10.29 5.99
CA THR A 132 -1.45 -9.19 5.17
C THR A 132 -2.95 -9.34 4.91
N ASP A 133 -3.41 -10.54 4.59
CA ASP A 133 -4.83 -10.82 4.36
C ASP A 133 -5.68 -10.63 5.64
N ALA A 134 -5.11 -10.88 6.82
CA ALA A 134 -5.79 -10.66 8.10
C ALA A 134 -6.18 -9.18 8.35
N LEU A 135 -5.51 -8.23 7.71
CA LEU A 135 -5.84 -6.79 7.85
C LEU A 135 -7.28 -6.48 7.43
N VAL A 136 -7.83 -7.21 6.47
CA VAL A 136 -9.23 -7.03 6.01
C VAL A 136 -10.20 -7.30 7.16
N GLU A 137 -10.00 -8.39 7.90
CA GLU A 137 -10.86 -8.74 9.04
C GLU A 137 -10.66 -7.79 10.23
N VAL A 138 -9.43 -7.34 10.44
CA VAL A 138 -9.12 -6.30 11.43
C VAL A 138 -9.88 -5.01 11.09
N TYR A 139 -9.83 -4.56 9.85
CA TYR A 139 -10.56 -3.38 9.37
C TYR A 139 -12.08 -3.54 9.55
N ARG A 140 -12.65 -4.67 9.12
CA ARG A 140 -14.07 -4.98 9.27
C ARG A 140 -14.54 -5.00 10.72
N SER A 141 -13.66 -5.33 11.66
CA SER A 141 -13.97 -5.33 13.09
C SER A 141 -14.20 -3.94 13.68
N GLN A 142 -13.81 -2.87 12.98
CA GLN A 142 -13.90 -1.48 13.43
C GLN A 142 -13.27 -1.25 14.81
N SER A 143 -12.29 -2.07 15.19
CA SER A 143 -11.67 -2.07 16.51
C SER A 143 -10.24 -1.55 16.46
N MET A 144 -10.01 -0.36 17.03
CA MET A 144 -8.66 0.21 17.18
C MET A 144 -7.75 -0.74 17.98
N LYS A 145 -8.29 -1.42 19.00
CA LYS A 145 -7.53 -2.40 19.79
C LYS A 145 -7.02 -3.55 18.90
N ARG A 146 -7.88 -4.09 18.02
CA ARG A 146 -7.48 -5.16 17.09
C ARG A 146 -6.46 -4.67 16.07
N LEU A 147 -6.59 -3.44 15.60
CA LEU A 147 -5.62 -2.84 14.70
C LEU A 147 -4.23 -2.70 15.34
N ILE A 148 -4.18 -2.22 16.59
CA ILE A 148 -2.92 -2.13 17.34
C ILE A 148 -2.31 -3.52 17.55
N GLN A 149 -3.09 -4.52 17.91
CA GLN A 149 -2.62 -5.90 18.06
C GLN A 149 -2.07 -6.47 16.74
N TYR A 150 -2.74 -6.18 15.63
CA TYR A 150 -2.26 -6.54 14.29
C TYR A 150 -0.89 -5.90 13.99
N GLU A 151 -0.73 -4.60 14.25
CA GLU A 151 0.55 -3.92 14.03
C GLU A 151 1.68 -4.52 14.89
N ILE A 152 1.38 -4.91 16.13
CA ILE A 152 2.35 -5.62 17.00
C ILE A 152 2.72 -6.99 16.42
N GLN A 153 1.77 -7.75 15.89
CA GLN A 153 2.04 -9.04 15.25
C GLN A 153 2.88 -8.89 13.98
N MET A 154 2.60 -7.88 13.17
CA MET A 154 3.41 -7.55 11.99
C MET A 154 4.84 -7.17 12.39
N ASP A 155 5.02 -6.38 13.43
CA ASP A 155 6.36 -6.03 13.93
C ASP A 155 7.12 -7.25 14.42
N ALA A 156 6.48 -8.13 15.18
CA ALA A 156 7.09 -9.38 15.66
C ALA A 156 7.47 -10.32 14.49
N PHE A 157 6.68 -10.36 13.44
CA PHE A 157 7.01 -11.09 12.22
C PHE A 157 8.26 -10.51 11.55
N TYR A 158 8.28 -9.20 11.31
CA TYR A 158 9.40 -8.55 10.62
C TYR A 158 10.73 -8.61 11.39
N LEU A 159 10.70 -8.65 12.72
CA LEU A 159 11.93 -8.79 13.52
C LEU A 159 12.72 -10.07 13.21
N ASN A 160 12.03 -11.13 12.76
CA ASN A 160 12.62 -12.43 12.45
C ASN A 160 12.59 -12.75 10.95
N ALA A 161 12.16 -11.81 10.13
CA ALA A 161 12.02 -12.00 8.69
C ALA A 161 13.37 -11.82 7.97
N SER A 162 13.39 -12.22 6.69
CA SER A 162 14.53 -11.99 5.80
C SER A 162 14.86 -10.50 5.67
N PRO A 163 16.11 -10.14 5.34
CA PRO A 163 16.49 -8.74 5.11
C PRO A 163 15.58 -8.00 4.15
N TYR A 164 15.14 -8.67 3.09
CA TYR A 164 14.18 -8.12 2.12
C TYR A 164 12.87 -7.66 2.76
N LEU A 165 12.24 -8.50 3.60
CA LEU A 165 11.01 -8.13 4.28
C LEU A 165 11.24 -7.11 5.39
N GLN A 166 12.41 -7.12 6.05
CA GLN A 166 12.78 -6.09 7.01
C GLN A 166 12.91 -4.71 6.35
N GLU A 167 13.48 -4.61 5.16
CA GLU A 167 13.56 -3.37 4.39
C GLU A 167 12.18 -2.85 4.00
N ILE A 168 11.28 -3.74 3.55
CA ILE A 168 9.88 -3.39 3.29
C ILE A 168 9.23 -2.81 4.55
N ALA A 169 9.42 -3.45 5.71
CA ALA A 169 8.86 -2.98 6.98
C ALA A 169 9.39 -1.59 7.37
N ILE A 170 10.70 -1.40 7.26
CA ILE A 170 11.34 -0.11 7.55
C ILE A 170 10.77 0.98 6.65
N HIS A 171 10.66 0.71 5.35
CA HIS A 171 10.09 1.65 4.39
C HIS A 171 8.63 1.97 4.72
N GLN A 172 7.79 0.96 4.93
CA GLN A 172 6.39 1.15 5.30
C GLN A 172 6.25 2.02 6.56
N ARG A 173 7.02 1.74 7.61
CA ARG A 173 6.91 2.46 8.87
C ARG A 173 7.46 3.87 8.82
N LYS A 174 8.66 4.05 8.27
CA LYS A 174 9.35 5.35 8.27
C LYS A 174 8.81 6.29 7.20
N VAL A 175 8.57 5.78 6.01
CA VAL A 175 8.20 6.59 4.86
C VAL A 175 6.69 6.62 4.65
N LEU A 176 6.07 5.45 4.45
CA LEU A 176 4.66 5.41 4.07
C LEU A 176 3.70 5.77 5.21
N LEU A 177 4.11 5.66 6.47
CA LEU A 177 3.27 6.05 7.61
C LEU A 177 3.81 7.29 8.32
N LYS A 178 4.99 7.19 8.98
CA LYS A 178 5.49 8.27 9.85
C LYS A 178 5.74 9.57 9.09
N ALA A 179 6.53 9.55 8.01
CA ALA A 179 6.87 10.78 7.28
C ALA A 179 5.63 11.45 6.69
N ARG A 180 4.69 10.67 6.13
CA ARG A 180 3.42 11.20 5.60
C ARG A 180 2.58 11.82 6.70
N ASN A 181 2.42 11.14 7.83
CA ASN A 181 1.67 11.68 8.98
C ASN A 181 2.27 13.00 9.48
N MET A 182 3.60 13.08 9.59
CA MET A 182 4.29 14.31 9.99
C MET A 182 4.12 15.45 8.98
N ASN A 183 4.08 15.15 7.69
CA ASN A 183 3.81 16.15 6.65
C ASN A 183 2.34 16.58 6.66
N TRP A 184 1.43 15.65 6.90
CA TRP A 184 -0.01 15.93 6.88
C TRP A 184 -0.47 16.72 8.09
N ILE A 185 0.10 16.49 9.29
CA ILE A 185 -0.39 17.13 10.52
C ILE A 185 -0.40 18.65 10.41
N THR A 186 0.64 19.25 9.81
CA THR A 186 0.73 20.69 9.61
C THR A 186 -0.37 21.21 8.67
N LYS A 187 -0.67 20.47 7.59
CA LYS A 187 -1.76 20.83 6.66
C LYS A 187 -3.12 20.65 7.33
N LEU A 188 -3.31 19.58 8.10
CA LEU A 188 -4.57 19.25 8.78
C LEU A 188 -4.91 20.30 9.83
N THR A 189 -3.98 20.68 10.70
CA THR A 189 -4.23 21.69 11.74
C THR A 189 -4.63 23.03 11.15
N GLY A 190 -4.03 23.43 10.01
CA GLY A 190 -4.47 24.62 9.27
C GLY A 190 -5.90 24.52 8.75
N LEU A 191 -6.28 23.37 8.17
CA LEU A 191 -7.62 23.17 7.60
C LEU A 191 -8.71 23.10 8.68
N ILE A 192 -8.44 22.38 9.78
CA ILE A 192 -9.41 22.17 10.88
C ILE A 192 -9.69 23.48 11.64
N LYS A 193 -8.68 24.35 11.79
CA LYS A 193 -8.79 25.59 12.54
C LYS A 193 -9.83 26.55 11.96
N ASP A 194 -9.93 26.57 10.63
CA ASP A 194 -10.75 27.58 9.95
C ASP A 194 -12.22 27.18 9.81
N LYS A 195 -12.52 25.87 9.73
CA LYS A 195 -13.88 25.37 9.51
C LYS A 195 -14.01 23.87 9.77
N PRO A 196 -15.25 23.38 9.95
CA PRO A 196 -15.53 21.96 10.01
C PRO A 196 -14.97 21.24 8.78
N THR A 197 -14.17 20.20 9.00
CA THR A 197 -13.44 19.48 7.97
C THR A 197 -13.62 17.99 8.15
N PHE A 198 -14.03 17.30 7.09
CA PHE A 198 -14.01 15.83 7.02
C PHE A 198 -12.67 15.37 6.47
N ILE A 199 -12.03 14.42 7.14
CA ILE A 199 -10.71 13.89 6.78
C ILE A 199 -10.82 12.39 6.57
N ALA A 200 -10.43 11.89 5.39
CA ALA A 200 -10.35 10.47 5.07
C ALA A 200 -8.90 10.06 4.86
N VAL A 201 -8.44 9.08 5.60
CA VAL A 201 -7.09 8.50 5.48
C VAL A 201 -7.15 6.99 5.66
N GLY A 202 -6.14 6.28 5.15
CA GLY A 202 -6.00 4.85 5.40
C GLY A 202 -5.90 4.55 6.90
N VAL A 203 -6.59 3.51 7.35
CA VAL A 203 -6.72 3.17 8.78
C VAL A 203 -5.39 3.01 9.51
N ARG A 204 -4.34 2.55 8.83
CA ARG A 204 -3.00 2.41 9.40
C ARG A 204 -2.31 3.73 9.74
N HIS A 205 -2.80 4.84 9.24
CA HIS A 205 -2.32 6.18 9.60
C HIS A 205 -2.82 6.66 10.96
N LEU A 206 -3.82 6.00 11.57
CA LEU A 206 -4.47 6.46 12.78
C LEU A 206 -3.72 6.11 14.08
N PRO A 207 -3.27 4.84 14.32
CA PRO A 207 -2.73 4.40 15.60
C PRO A 207 -1.25 4.73 15.79
N GLY A 208 -0.82 4.59 17.05
CA GLY A 208 0.59 4.65 17.45
C GLY A 208 1.11 6.04 17.75
N GLU A 209 2.37 6.12 18.16
CA GLU A 209 3.02 7.38 18.59
C GLU A 209 3.09 8.43 17.46
N ASN A 210 3.29 7.99 16.24
CA ASN A 210 3.31 8.81 15.02
C ASN A 210 2.00 8.74 14.24
N GLY A 211 0.94 8.16 14.82
CA GLY A 211 -0.39 8.12 14.23
C GLY A 211 -1.11 9.45 14.35
N LEU A 212 -2.00 9.73 13.40
CA LEU A 212 -2.71 11.02 13.33
C LEU A 212 -3.54 11.32 14.57
N ILE A 213 -4.10 10.30 15.26
CA ILE A 213 -4.81 10.51 16.53
C ILE A 213 -3.86 11.12 17.55
N THR A 214 -2.70 10.51 17.78
CA THR A 214 -1.71 11.01 18.76
C THR A 214 -1.14 12.37 18.34
N LEU A 215 -0.88 12.57 17.06
CA LEU A 215 -0.35 13.85 16.56
C LEU A 215 -1.35 14.98 16.74
N LEU A 216 -2.64 14.77 16.45
CA LEU A 216 -3.69 15.76 16.70
C LEU A 216 -3.84 16.07 18.19
N GLN A 217 -3.74 15.06 19.06
CA GLN A 217 -3.76 15.27 20.51
C GLN A 217 -2.56 16.10 20.99
N LYS A 218 -1.37 15.90 20.44
CA LYS A 218 -0.17 16.71 20.73
C LYS A 218 -0.34 18.18 20.28
N GLU A 219 -1.10 18.41 19.23
CA GLU A 219 -1.48 19.75 18.75
C GLU A 219 -2.64 20.39 19.56
N GLY A 220 -3.10 19.71 20.61
CA GLY A 220 -4.14 20.23 21.52
C GLY A 220 -5.58 19.91 21.11
N TYR A 221 -5.80 19.10 20.09
CA TYR A 221 -7.15 18.67 19.69
C TYR A 221 -7.65 17.55 20.60
N LYS A 222 -8.93 17.61 20.98
CA LYS A 222 -9.63 16.48 21.60
C LYS A 222 -10.08 15.52 20.50
N VAL A 223 -9.61 14.28 20.55
CA VAL A 223 -9.96 13.24 19.59
C VAL A 223 -10.74 12.14 20.28
N GLU A 224 -11.97 11.90 19.87
CA GLU A 224 -12.88 10.92 20.45
C GLU A 224 -13.43 9.97 19.38
N PRO A 225 -13.58 8.68 19.69
CA PRO A 225 -14.24 7.76 18.77
C PRO A 225 -15.74 8.11 18.67
N VAL A 226 -16.28 8.00 17.46
CA VAL A 226 -17.73 8.10 17.23
C VAL A 226 -18.27 6.69 17.03
N GLU A 227 -19.22 6.29 17.87
CA GLU A 227 -19.90 5.01 17.70
C GLU A 227 -20.85 5.08 16.50
N MET A 228 -20.63 4.17 15.55
CA MET A 228 -21.57 4.02 14.45
C MET A 228 -22.82 3.28 14.94
N LYS A 229 -23.96 3.92 14.89
CA LYS A 229 -25.25 3.23 15.08
C LYS A 229 -25.42 2.23 13.93
N ARG A 230 -25.50 0.95 14.28
CA ARG A 230 -25.83 -0.13 13.35
C ARG A 230 -27.27 -0.04 12.90
#